data_a540ddfea556e099bdb06c3a41c3a300
#
_entry.id   a540ddfea556e099bdb06c3a41c3a300
#
_cell.length_a   1.000
_cell.length_b   1.000
_cell.length_c   1.000
_cell.angle_alpha   90.00
_cell.angle_beta   90.00
_cell.angle_gamma   90.00
#
_symmetry.space_group_name_H-M   'P 1'
#
loop_
_entity.id
_entity.type
_entity.pdbx_description
1 polymer ?
#
loop_
_entity_poly.entity_id
_entity_poly.type
_entity_poly.pdbx_seq_one_letter_code
_entity_poly.pdbx_strand_id
1 'polypeptide(L)'
;MSESEAWLTVKRGEAPLLVSFPHTGLNIPAECAAALVSFPLARHDADRHIDKLYAFAAELGATTVHTALSRTVIDVNRDPSGLSLYPGQVTTGLTPTETFDGVPLYREGAAPDVAEIERRKQRYFAPYHAALAEELARLRTLHPRVVLYDCHSIRSVIPRLFPGELPVFNIGTNVGKSCDPHLEAEVARICAASRWPSVVNGRFTGGYITRTYGRPADGIHAVQMELAMRGYLPNEDDPPPWDPEFAKPIQQTLRAVLEACLAFARG
;
A
#
# COMPACT_ATOMS: atom_id res chain seq x y z
N MET A 1 -28.44 10.87 -13.20
CA MET A 1 -27.36 9.85 -13.24
C MET A 1 -26.31 10.33 -12.27
N SER A 2 -26.26 9.79 -11.05
CA SER A 2 -25.18 10.09 -10.10
C SER A 2 -23.89 9.54 -10.72
N GLU A 3 -22.89 10.40 -10.92
CA GLU A 3 -21.54 9.97 -11.16
C GLU A 3 -21.14 9.03 -10.00
N SER A 4 -21.08 7.73 -10.29
CA SER A 4 -20.42 6.81 -9.37
C SER A 4 -18.96 7.28 -9.36
N GLU A 5 -18.52 7.87 -8.26
CA GLU A 5 -17.11 8.20 -8.08
C GLU A 5 -16.28 7.00 -8.50
N ALA A 6 -15.38 7.21 -9.46
CA ALA A 6 -14.55 6.14 -9.97
C ALA A 6 -13.72 5.59 -8.82
N TRP A 7 -13.97 4.35 -8.40
CA TRP A 7 -13.30 3.71 -7.27
C TRP A 7 -11.81 3.42 -7.56
N LEU A 8 -11.43 3.35 -8.84
CA LEU A 8 -10.07 3.16 -9.32
C LEU A 8 -9.65 4.37 -10.15
N THR A 9 -8.53 4.97 -9.80
CA THR A 9 -7.96 6.12 -10.50
C THR A 9 -6.54 5.82 -10.95
N VAL A 10 -6.28 6.03 -12.24
CA VAL A 10 -4.94 5.99 -12.82
C VAL A 10 -4.60 7.39 -13.32
N LYS A 11 -3.53 7.99 -12.78
CA LYS A 11 -2.97 9.24 -13.30
C LYS A 11 -1.65 8.92 -13.97
N ARG A 12 -1.58 9.06 -15.27
CA ARG A 12 -0.41 8.72 -16.08
C ARG A 12 0.64 9.81 -16.00
N GLY A 13 1.88 9.39 -15.70
CA GLY A 13 3.10 10.11 -15.91
C GLY A 13 3.99 9.36 -16.89
N GLU A 14 5.13 9.94 -17.27
CA GLU A 14 6.08 9.33 -18.20
C GLU A 14 7.40 8.93 -17.54
N ALA A 15 7.60 9.30 -16.27
CA ALA A 15 8.78 8.91 -15.53
C ALA A 15 8.80 7.39 -15.26
N PRO A 16 9.98 6.74 -15.15
CA PRO A 16 10.09 5.31 -14.90
C PRO A 16 9.73 4.92 -13.45
N LEU A 17 8.63 5.47 -12.95
CA LEU A 17 8.14 5.30 -11.58
C LEU A 17 6.62 5.14 -11.59
N LEU A 18 6.14 4.04 -11.02
CA LEU A 18 4.73 3.80 -10.72
C LEU A 18 4.55 3.77 -9.21
N VAL A 19 3.64 4.59 -8.69
CA VAL A 19 3.31 4.68 -7.26
C VAL A 19 1.91 4.09 -7.04
N SER A 20 1.81 3.09 -6.18
CA SER A 20 0.58 2.36 -5.87
C SER A 20 0.04 2.78 -4.51
N PHE A 21 -1.28 3.03 -4.42
CA PHE A 21 -2.01 3.36 -3.19
C PHE A 21 -3.15 2.37 -2.97
N PRO A 22 -2.86 1.16 -2.46
CA PRO A 22 -3.87 0.10 -2.38
C PRO A 22 -4.83 0.20 -1.20
N HIS A 23 -4.49 0.97 -0.14
CA HIS A 23 -5.24 0.94 1.12
C HIS A 23 -5.69 2.31 1.67
N THR A 24 -5.55 3.37 0.89
CA THR A 24 -5.97 4.72 1.32
C THR A 24 -7.48 4.93 1.22
N GLY A 25 -8.18 4.08 0.48
CA GLY A 25 -9.60 4.19 0.21
C GLY A 25 -10.49 3.96 1.44
N LEU A 26 -11.58 4.71 1.53
CA LEU A 26 -12.57 4.66 2.61
C LEU A 26 -13.97 4.32 2.10
N ASN A 27 -14.17 4.20 0.78
CA ASN A 27 -15.46 3.93 0.19
C ASN A 27 -15.87 2.47 0.42
N ILE A 28 -17.11 2.29 0.86
CA ILE A 28 -17.73 0.99 1.07
C ILE A 28 -19.02 0.97 0.25
N PRO A 29 -19.10 0.11 -0.78
CA PRO A 29 -20.31 -0.03 -1.59
C PRO A 29 -21.53 -0.39 -0.76
N ALA A 30 -22.71 0.09 -1.16
CA ALA A 30 -23.95 -0.10 -0.40
C ALA A 30 -24.27 -1.60 -0.18
N GLU A 31 -23.96 -2.44 -1.15
CA GLU A 31 -24.14 -3.89 -1.06
C GLU A 31 -23.25 -4.56 0.01
N CYS A 32 -22.10 -3.96 0.34
CA CYS A 32 -21.23 -4.45 1.41
C CYS A 32 -21.60 -3.86 2.78
N ALA A 33 -22.12 -2.64 2.79
CA ALA A 33 -22.39 -1.86 3.99
C ALA A 33 -23.38 -2.52 4.97
N ALA A 34 -24.44 -3.15 4.43
CA ALA A 34 -25.49 -3.77 5.23
C ALA A 34 -24.98 -4.93 6.12
N ALA A 35 -23.91 -5.60 5.71
CA ALA A 35 -23.31 -6.72 6.44
C ALA A 35 -22.35 -6.28 7.55
N LEU A 36 -21.88 -5.03 7.52
CA LEU A 36 -20.87 -4.53 8.44
C LEU A 36 -21.46 -4.12 9.80
N VAL A 37 -20.65 -4.21 10.84
CA VAL A 37 -20.98 -3.72 12.19
C VAL A 37 -21.11 -2.19 12.18
N SER A 38 -20.10 -1.49 11.64
CA SER A 38 -20.13 -0.04 11.49
C SER A 38 -19.12 0.46 10.44
N PHE A 39 -19.37 1.64 9.88
CA PHE A 39 -18.44 2.30 8.95
C PHE A 39 -17.11 2.72 9.61
N PRO A 40 -17.12 3.35 10.81
CA PRO A 40 -15.87 3.69 11.49
C PRO A 40 -14.96 2.49 11.66
N LEU A 41 -15.50 1.36 12.14
CA LEU A 41 -14.75 0.14 12.33
C LEU A 41 -14.19 -0.43 11.00
N ALA A 42 -15.00 -0.45 9.94
CA ALA A 42 -14.60 -0.92 8.64
C ALA A 42 -13.56 -0.02 7.92
N ARG A 43 -13.31 1.17 8.44
CA ARG A 43 -12.31 2.12 7.95
C ARG A 43 -11.12 2.27 8.90
N HIS A 44 -11.12 1.55 10.02
CA HIS A 44 -10.15 1.72 11.09
C HIS A 44 -8.71 1.42 10.63
N ASP A 45 -8.53 0.37 9.85
CA ASP A 45 -7.22 -0.09 9.39
C ASP A 45 -6.82 0.46 8.00
N ALA A 46 -7.42 1.58 7.57
CA ALA A 46 -7.02 2.24 6.33
C ALA A 46 -5.69 2.99 6.49
N ASP A 47 -4.91 3.03 5.41
CA ASP A 47 -3.64 3.77 5.32
C ASP A 47 -3.95 5.27 5.17
N ARG A 48 -4.27 5.92 6.30
CA ARG A 48 -4.80 7.29 6.34
C ARG A 48 -3.86 8.30 5.70
N HIS A 49 -4.39 9.10 4.77
CA HIS A 49 -3.70 10.24 4.14
C HIS A 49 -2.40 9.90 3.39
N ILE A 50 -2.12 8.63 3.11
CA ILE A 50 -0.91 8.24 2.37
C ILE A 50 -0.91 8.83 0.96
N ASP A 51 -2.06 8.91 0.29
CA ASP A 51 -2.22 9.58 -0.99
C ASP A 51 -1.84 11.08 -0.94
N LYS A 52 -2.17 11.76 0.16
CA LYS A 52 -1.79 13.16 0.40
C LYS A 52 -0.32 13.30 0.75
N LEU A 53 0.21 12.36 1.56
CA LEU A 53 1.62 12.34 1.94
C LEU A 53 2.53 12.22 0.71
N TYR A 54 2.13 11.41 -0.28
CA TYR A 54 2.88 11.22 -1.53
C TYR A 54 2.34 12.04 -2.72
N ALA A 55 1.53 13.08 -2.49
CA ALA A 55 0.97 13.90 -3.57
C ALA A 55 2.05 14.50 -4.50
N PHE A 56 3.26 14.73 -3.99
CA PHE A 56 4.41 15.21 -4.74
C PHE A 56 4.91 14.23 -5.81
N ALA A 57 4.49 12.95 -5.80
CA ALA A 57 4.86 11.98 -6.83
C ALA A 57 4.44 12.44 -8.24
N ALA A 58 3.33 13.19 -8.35
CA ALA A 58 2.90 13.79 -9.61
C ALA A 58 3.91 14.83 -10.17
N GLU A 59 4.56 15.61 -9.29
CA GLU A 59 5.59 16.59 -9.67
C GLU A 59 6.85 15.89 -10.22
N LEU A 60 7.10 14.66 -9.78
CA LEU A 60 8.19 13.81 -10.25
C LEU A 60 7.87 13.12 -11.61
N GLY A 61 6.68 13.34 -12.14
CA GLY A 61 6.20 12.69 -13.37
C GLY A 61 5.84 11.23 -13.20
N ALA A 62 5.62 10.75 -11.98
CA ALA A 62 5.25 9.37 -11.71
C ALA A 62 3.84 9.05 -12.20
N THR A 63 3.62 7.81 -12.66
CA THR A 63 2.28 7.25 -12.81
C THR A 63 1.76 6.85 -11.42
N THR A 64 0.50 7.14 -11.11
CA THR A 64 -0.12 6.73 -9.86
C THR A 64 -1.34 5.84 -10.11
N VAL A 65 -1.49 4.79 -9.31
CA VAL A 65 -2.66 3.90 -9.28
C VAL A 65 -3.24 3.91 -7.87
N HIS A 66 -4.50 4.32 -7.74
CA HIS A 66 -5.14 4.55 -6.46
C HIS A 66 -6.54 3.93 -6.44
N THR A 67 -6.88 3.21 -5.36
CA THR A 67 -8.25 2.76 -5.10
C THR A 67 -8.90 3.58 -3.99
N ALA A 68 -10.13 4.04 -4.24
CA ALA A 68 -10.97 4.69 -3.24
C ALA A 68 -11.70 3.69 -2.33
N LEU A 69 -11.65 2.38 -2.64
CA LEU A 69 -12.31 1.36 -1.83
C LEU A 69 -11.55 1.07 -0.54
N SER A 70 -12.31 0.90 0.54
CA SER A 70 -11.77 0.38 1.80
C SER A 70 -11.21 -1.03 1.60
N ARG A 71 -10.04 -1.32 2.19
CA ARG A 71 -9.44 -2.65 2.23
C ARG A 71 -10.36 -3.70 2.87
N THR A 72 -11.34 -3.29 3.67
CA THR A 72 -12.37 -4.19 4.24
C THR A 72 -13.30 -4.76 3.16
N VAL A 73 -13.51 -4.04 2.06
CA VAL A 73 -14.26 -4.56 0.91
C VAL A 73 -13.47 -5.67 0.23
N ILE A 74 -12.22 -5.39 -0.10
CA ILE A 74 -11.25 -6.34 -0.60
C ILE A 74 -9.84 -5.76 -0.43
N ASP A 75 -8.91 -6.55 0.08
CA ASP A 75 -7.51 -6.16 0.22
C ASP A 75 -6.73 -6.52 -1.05
N VAL A 76 -6.47 -5.52 -1.90
CA VAL A 76 -5.79 -5.72 -3.19
C VAL A 76 -4.29 -6.01 -3.04
N ASN A 77 -3.75 -6.04 -1.80
CA ASN A 77 -2.37 -6.45 -1.52
C ASN A 77 -2.29 -7.80 -0.78
N ARG A 78 -3.28 -8.69 -1.02
CA ARG A 78 -3.29 -10.07 -0.53
C ARG A 78 -3.29 -11.05 -1.70
N ASP A 79 -2.80 -12.26 -1.45
CA ASP A 79 -2.85 -13.33 -2.45
C ASP A 79 -4.32 -13.73 -2.72
N PRO A 80 -4.80 -13.64 -3.97
CA PRO A 80 -6.18 -13.97 -4.31
C PRO A 80 -6.51 -15.47 -4.17
N SER A 81 -5.51 -16.33 -3.99
CA SER A 81 -5.71 -17.76 -3.67
C SER A 81 -6.02 -17.99 -2.19
N GLY A 82 -5.88 -16.95 -1.34
CA GLY A 82 -6.04 -17.06 0.11
C GLY A 82 -4.81 -17.57 0.86
N LEU A 83 -3.69 -17.82 0.17
CA LEU A 83 -2.45 -18.22 0.81
C LEU A 83 -1.84 -17.06 1.60
N SER A 84 -1.39 -17.34 2.82
CA SER A 84 -0.69 -16.34 3.63
C SER A 84 0.69 -16.04 3.05
N LEU A 85 0.97 -14.75 2.84
CA LEU A 85 2.30 -14.27 2.45
C LEU A 85 3.31 -14.30 3.62
N TYR A 86 2.82 -14.51 4.84
CA TYR A 86 3.60 -14.54 6.09
C TYR A 86 3.22 -15.77 6.92
N PRO A 87 3.64 -16.99 6.52
CA PRO A 87 3.32 -18.21 7.25
C PRO A 87 3.75 -18.12 8.72
N GLY A 88 2.86 -18.55 9.63
CA GLY A 88 3.11 -18.51 11.08
C GLY A 88 2.88 -17.16 11.75
N GLN A 89 2.51 -16.11 10.98
CA GLN A 89 2.17 -14.80 11.53
C GLN A 89 0.67 -14.49 11.37
N VAL A 90 0.12 -13.69 12.28
CA VAL A 90 -1.24 -13.19 12.15
C VAL A 90 -1.31 -12.22 10.98
N THR A 91 -2.24 -12.45 10.05
CA THR A 91 -2.50 -11.60 8.89
C THR A 91 -4.00 -11.58 8.60
N THR A 92 -4.48 -10.49 8.01
CA THR A 92 -5.85 -10.42 7.48
C THR A 92 -5.95 -11.17 6.16
N GLY A 93 -7.15 -11.68 5.85
CA GLY A 93 -7.44 -12.34 4.57
C GLY A 93 -7.67 -11.35 3.43
N LEU A 94 -8.02 -11.89 2.25
CA LEU A 94 -8.36 -11.12 1.04
C LEU A 94 -9.59 -10.22 1.26
N THR A 95 -10.59 -10.71 1.99
CA THR A 95 -11.72 -9.93 2.51
C THR A 95 -11.63 -9.98 4.03
N PRO A 96 -11.00 -8.99 4.68
CA PRO A 96 -10.82 -8.99 6.14
C PRO A 96 -12.14 -9.15 6.87
N THR A 97 -12.20 -10.09 7.82
CA THR A 97 -13.38 -10.32 8.68
C THR A 97 -13.25 -9.71 10.05
N GLU A 98 -12.06 -9.24 10.39
CA GLU A 98 -11.72 -8.58 11.65
C GLU A 98 -10.70 -7.46 11.41
N THR A 99 -10.62 -6.51 12.34
CA THR A 99 -9.59 -5.46 12.35
C THR A 99 -8.22 -6.05 12.71
N PHE A 100 -7.18 -5.25 12.60
CA PHE A 100 -5.84 -5.62 13.09
C PHE A 100 -5.81 -5.96 14.59
N ASP A 101 -6.74 -5.40 15.38
CA ASP A 101 -6.89 -5.71 16.80
C ASP A 101 -7.76 -6.94 17.07
N GLY A 102 -8.34 -7.55 16.03
CA GLY A 102 -9.19 -8.73 16.14
C GLY A 102 -10.68 -8.45 16.44
N VAL A 103 -11.12 -7.20 16.25
CA VAL A 103 -12.54 -6.84 16.41
C VAL A 103 -13.30 -7.25 15.16
N PRO A 104 -14.43 -8.00 15.28
CA PRO A 104 -15.21 -8.44 14.13
C PRO A 104 -15.75 -7.27 13.30
N LEU A 105 -15.56 -7.33 11.98
CA LEU A 105 -16.02 -6.31 11.02
C LEU A 105 -17.45 -6.53 10.54
N TYR A 106 -17.91 -7.77 10.58
CA TYR A 106 -19.23 -8.17 10.08
C TYR A 106 -20.18 -8.53 11.22
N ARG A 107 -21.45 -8.31 11.01
CA ARG A 107 -22.50 -8.84 11.89
C ARG A 107 -22.44 -10.36 11.91
N GLU A 108 -22.96 -10.99 12.95
CA GLU A 108 -22.99 -12.44 13.09
C GLU A 108 -23.63 -13.11 11.85
N GLY A 109 -22.94 -14.07 11.26
CA GLY A 109 -23.38 -14.80 10.06
C GLY A 109 -23.35 -13.98 8.76
N ALA A 110 -22.90 -12.71 8.76
CA ALA A 110 -22.92 -11.84 7.59
C ALA A 110 -21.56 -11.66 6.91
N ALA A 111 -20.53 -12.41 7.35
CA ALA A 111 -19.22 -12.39 6.66
C ALA A 111 -19.37 -12.89 5.21
N PRO A 112 -18.56 -12.36 4.24
CA PRO A 112 -18.65 -12.78 2.85
C PRO A 112 -18.35 -14.26 2.69
N ASP A 113 -19.22 -14.97 1.98
CA ASP A 113 -19.03 -16.35 1.57
C ASP A 113 -18.10 -16.43 0.34
N VAL A 114 -17.84 -17.66 -0.11
CA VAL A 114 -16.93 -17.90 -1.26
C VAL A 114 -17.43 -17.23 -2.54
N ALA A 115 -18.75 -17.22 -2.77
CA ALA A 115 -19.33 -16.59 -3.96
C ALA A 115 -19.20 -15.08 -3.93
N GLU A 116 -19.41 -14.46 -2.76
CA GLU A 116 -19.23 -13.02 -2.58
C GLU A 116 -17.75 -12.61 -2.68
N ILE A 117 -16.83 -13.40 -2.12
CA ILE A 117 -15.39 -13.18 -2.28
C ILE A 117 -15.00 -13.20 -3.76
N GLU A 118 -15.46 -14.19 -4.52
CA GLU A 118 -15.16 -14.30 -5.95
C GLU A 118 -15.76 -13.12 -6.74
N ARG A 119 -16.98 -12.68 -6.40
CA ARG A 119 -17.60 -11.51 -7.01
C ARG A 119 -16.75 -10.23 -6.76
N ARG A 120 -16.24 -10.03 -5.55
CA ARG A 120 -15.37 -8.88 -5.22
C ARG A 120 -14.02 -8.98 -5.93
N LYS A 121 -13.46 -10.18 -6.07
CA LYS A 121 -12.24 -10.40 -6.86
C LYS A 121 -12.41 -9.93 -8.29
N GLN A 122 -13.48 -10.37 -8.96
CA GLN A 122 -13.74 -10.00 -10.35
C GLN A 122 -14.02 -8.51 -10.51
N ARG A 123 -14.74 -7.92 -9.56
CA ARG A 123 -15.21 -6.53 -9.68
C ARG A 123 -14.13 -5.51 -9.30
N TYR A 124 -13.27 -5.82 -8.34
CA TYR A 124 -12.36 -4.85 -7.74
C TYR A 124 -10.89 -5.28 -7.78
N PHE A 125 -10.58 -6.51 -7.38
CA PHE A 125 -9.20 -6.98 -7.34
C PHE A 125 -8.60 -7.09 -8.75
N ALA A 126 -9.26 -7.80 -9.65
CA ALA A 126 -8.76 -8.02 -11.00
C ALA A 126 -8.54 -6.72 -11.79
N PRO A 127 -9.50 -5.73 -11.80
CA PRO A 127 -9.25 -4.46 -12.47
C PRO A 127 -8.13 -3.61 -11.86
N TYR A 128 -7.95 -3.63 -10.53
CA TYR A 128 -6.83 -2.94 -9.89
C TYR A 128 -5.48 -3.50 -10.37
N HIS A 129 -5.37 -4.83 -10.38
CA HIS A 129 -4.16 -5.51 -10.85
C HIS A 129 -3.95 -5.39 -12.36
N ALA A 130 -5.02 -5.35 -13.14
CA ALA A 130 -4.93 -5.06 -14.58
C ALA A 130 -4.34 -3.67 -14.81
N ALA A 131 -4.80 -2.64 -14.08
CA ALA A 131 -4.26 -1.30 -14.19
C ALA A 131 -2.76 -1.23 -13.82
N LEU A 132 -2.32 -1.91 -12.76
CA LEU A 132 -0.89 -2.00 -12.41
C LEU A 132 -0.08 -2.66 -13.53
N ALA A 133 -0.56 -3.80 -14.06
CA ALA A 133 0.12 -4.53 -15.11
C ALA A 133 0.23 -3.73 -16.42
N GLU A 134 -0.87 -3.09 -16.83
CA GLU A 134 -0.93 -2.26 -18.04
C GLU A 134 0.03 -1.06 -17.93
N GLU A 135 0.03 -0.35 -16.81
CA GLU A 135 0.90 0.81 -16.64
C GLU A 135 2.38 0.43 -16.51
N LEU A 136 2.69 -0.68 -15.84
CA LEU A 136 4.07 -1.22 -15.82
C LEU A 136 4.52 -1.60 -17.24
N ALA A 137 3.69 -2.30 -17.99
CA ALA A 137 3.99 -2.65 -19.38
C ALA A 137 4.21 -1.40 -20.25
N ARG A 138 3.32 -0.39 -20.14
CA ARG A 138 3.45 0.89 -20.84
C ARG A 138 4.78 1.58 -20.49
N LEU A 139 5.11 1.73 -19.21
CA LEU A 139 6.34 2.38 -18.79
C LEU A 139 7.59 1.60 -19.25
N ARG A 140 7.51 0.27 -19.29
CA ARG A 140 8.60 -0.59 -19.81
C ARG A 140 8.82 -0.41 -21.33
N THR A 141 7.84 0.06 -22.10
CA THR A 141 8.09 0.44 -23.50
C THR A 141 8.88 1.74 -23.63
N LEU A 142 8.85 2.59 -22.62
CA LEU A 142 9.52 3.89 -22.61
C LEU A 142 10.91 3.84 -21.94
N HIS A 143 11.10 2.90 -21.02
CA HIS A 143 12.28 2.85 -20.15
C HIS A 143 12.86 1.45 -20.01
N PRO A 144 14.20 1.30 -19.98
CA PRO A 144 14.86 0.00 -19.77
C PRO A 144 14.66 -0.55 -18.35
N ARG A 145 14.35 0.30 -17.37
CA ARG A 145 14.01 -0.07 -15.98
C ARG A 145 12.85 0.77 -15.49
N VAL A 146 12.00 0.20 -14.63
CA VAL A 146 10.88 0.87 -13.97
C VAL A 146 10.86 0.47 -12.50
N VAL A 147 10.56 1.42 -11.61
CA VAL A 147 10.32 1.14 -10.20
C VAL A 147 8.83 1.22 -9.91
N LEU A 148 8.28 0.16 -9.34
CA LEU A 148 6.99 0.14 -8.66
C LEU A 148 7.22 0.43 -7.17
N TYR A 149 6.67 1.53 -6.68
CA TYR A 149 6.74 1.91 -5.28
C TYR A 149 5.37 1.78 -4.64
N ASP A 150 5.23 0.80 -3.72
CA ASP A 150 3.96 0.43 -3.10
C ASP A 150 3.84 1.09 -1.73
N CYS A 151 2.92 2.06 -1.61
CA CYS A 151 2.80 2.95 -0.46
C CYS A 151 1.81 2.42 0.56
N HIS A 152 2.27 2.24 1.80
CA HIS A 152 1.48 1.74 2.92
C HIS A 152 1.73 2.51 4.21
N SER A 153 0.81 2.33 5.14
CA SER A 153 1.01 2.72 6.53
C SER A 153 0.19 1.85 7.49
N ILE A 154 0.65 1.82 8.73
CA ILE A 154 0.01 1.07 9.80
C ILE A 154 0.23 1.80 11.12
N ARG A 155 -0.65 1.60 12.09
CA ARG A 155 -0.44 2.10 13.47
C ARG A 155 0.86 1.54 14.05
N SER A 156 1.54 2.39 14.81
CA SER A 156 2.88 2.09 15.37
C SER A 156 2.89 0.92 16.34
N VAL A 157 1.78 0.68 17.03
CA VAL A 157 1.65 -0.37 18.06
C VAL A 157 0.39 -1.18 17.83
N ILE A 158 0.55 -2.45 17.46
CA ILE A 158 -0.54 -3.43 17.31
C ILE A 158 -0.07 -4.75 17.90
N PRO A 159 -0.27 -4.98 19.20
CA PRO A 159 0.30 -6.16 19.91
C PRO A 159 -0.07 -7.51 19.30
N ARG A 160 -1.24 -7.58 18.65
CA ARG A 160 -1.69 -8.79 17.95
C ARG A 160 -0.84 -9.14 16.72
N LEU A 161 -0.28 -8.13 16.04
CA LEU A 161 0.47 -8.32 14.80
C LEU A 161 1.97 -8.37 15.00
N PHE A 162 2.50 -7.61 15.98
CA PHE A 162 3.94 -7.52 16.26
C PHE A 162 4.18 -6.99 17.69
N PRO A 163 5.33 -7.36 18.29
CA PRO A 163 5.69 -6.87 19.62
C PRO A 163 6.26 -5.45 19.53
N GLY A 164 5.98 -4.62 20.55
CA GLY A 164 6.56 -3.29 20.72
C GLY A 164 6.09 -2.28 19.68
N GLU A 165 6.91 -1.29 19.43
CA GLU A 165 6.65 -0.19 18.51
C GLU A 165 7.43 -0.37 17.20
N LEU A 166 6.75 -0.25 16.06
CA LEU A 166 7.39 -0.35 14.74
C LEU A 166 8.37 0.79 14.48
N PRO A 167 9.50 0.53 13.79
CA PRO A 167 10.25 1.59 13.11
C PRO A 167 9.33 2.42 12.19
N VAL A 168 9.65 3.71 11.99
CA VAL A 168 8.82 4.57 11.13
C VAL A 168 8.90 4.14 9.67
N PHE A 169 10.09 3.76 9.19
CA PHE A 169 10.26 3.24 7.84
C PHE A 169 10.47 1.73 7.88
N ASN A 170 9.55 0.98 7.27
CA ASN A 170 9.68 -0.47 7.08
C ASN A 170 9.74 -0.75 5.58
N ILE A 171 10.94 -1.03 5.09
CA ILE A 171 11.23 -1.22 3.67
C ILE A 171 11.10 -2.71 3.35
N GLY A 172 10.20 -3.06 2.43
CA GLY A 172 9.96 -4.43 1.99
C GLY A 172 10.39 -4.64 0.55
N THR A 173 11.27 -5.62 0.31
CA THR A 173 11.82 -5.95 -1.00
C THR A 173 11.71 -7.45 -1.33
N ASN A 174 10.76 -8.14 -0.69
CA ASN A 174 10.64 -9.61 -0.77
C ASN A 174 11.97 -10.30 -0.43
N VAL A 175 12.62 -9.82 0.62
CA VAL A 175 13.94 -10.30 1.07
C VAL A 175 14.98 -10.20 -0.07
N GLY A 176 15.06 -9.03 -0.70
CA GLY A 176 15.99 -8.72 -1.80
C GLY A 176 15.61 -9.31 -3.16
N LYS A 177 14.43 -9.93 -3.30
CA LYS A 177 14.03 -10.62 -4.55
C LYS A 177 13.25 -9.72 -5.52
N SER A 178 12.65 -8.63 -5.03
CA SER A 178 11.77 -7.78 -5.84
C SER A 178 12.45 -6.57 -6.46
N CYS A 179 13.67 -6.26 -6.07
CA CYS A 179 14.45 -5.15 -6.65
C CYS A 179 15.96 -5.45 -6.68
N ASP A 180 16.69 -4.59 -7.41
CA ASP A 180 18.15 -4.60 -7.42
C ASP A 180 18.70 -4.27 -6.02
N PRO A 181 19.77 -4.94 -5.54
CA PRO A 181 20.40 -4.66 -4.25
C PRO A 181 20.89 -3.22 -4.10
N HIS A 182 21.32 -2.55 -5.17
CA HIS A 182 21.73 -1.14 -5.12
C HIS A 182 20.54 -0.23 -4.84
N LEU A 183 19.36 -0.50 -5.41
CA LEU A 183 18.15 0.25 -5.10
C LEU A 183 17.73 0.07 -3.64
N GLU A 184 17.72 -1.18 -3.14
CA GLU A 184 17.41 -1.47 -1.73
C GLU A 184 18.36 -0.72 -0.80
N ALA A 185 19.68 -0.80 -1.06
CA ALA A 185 20.70 -0.16 -0.24
C ALA A 185 20.56 1.36 -0.23
N GLU A 186 20.26 1.98 -1.37
CA GLU A 186 20.10 3.44 -1.45
C GLU A 186 18.84 3.93 -0.73
N VAL A 187 17.69 3.23 -0.89
CA VAL A 187 16.47 3.53 -0.14
C VAL A 187 16.71 3.39 1.37
N ALA A 188 17.38 2.31 1.79
CA ALA A 188 17.73 2.07 3.19
C ALA A 188 18.64 3.17 3.74
N ARG A 189 19.67 3.58 2.99
CA ARG A 189 20.59 4.65 3.36
C ARG A 189 19.89 5.99 3.59
N ILE A 190 18.96 6.35 2.70
CA ILE A 190 18.19 7.61 2.82
C ILE A 190 17.30 7.57 4.07
N CYS A 191 16.59 6.46 4.29
CA CYS A 191 15.75 6.31 5.49
C CYS A 191 16.58 6.34 6.78
N ALA A 192 17.72 5.64 6.81
CA ALA A 192 18.61 5.60 7.97
C ALA A 192 19.30 6.96 8.28
N ALA A 193 19.49 7.81 7.26
CA ALA A 193 20.01 9.16 7.44
C ALA A 193 18.99 10.15 8.01
N SER A 194 17.71 9.77 8.08
CA SER A 194 16.65 10.58 8.65
C SER A 194 16.65 10.52 10.19
N ARG A 195 15.82 11.34 10.83
CA ARG A 195 15.65 11.28 12.30
C ARG A 195 14.83 10.09 12.79
N TRP A 196 14.24 9.31 11.88
CA TRP A 196 13.33 8.23 12.21
C TRP A 196 14.02 6.86 12.12
N PRO A 197 13.66 5.90 12.99
CA PRO A 197 14.13 4.54 12.87
C PRO A 197 13.61 3.87 11.59
N SER A 198 14.47 3.06 10.98
CA SER A 198 14.16 2.30 9.76
C SER A 198 14.59 0.85 9.87
N VAL A 199 13.95 -0.04 9.11
CA VAL A 199 14.33 -1.45 8.98
C VAL A 199 14.05 -1.93 7.55
N VAL A 200 14.91 -2.81 7.04
CA VAL A 200 14.74 -3.50 5.76
C VAL A 200 14.31 -4.93 6.02
N ASN A 201 13.22 -5.35 5.36
CA ASN A 201 12.69 -6.71 5.43
C ASN A 201 12.47 -7.22 6.87
N GLY A 202 12.03 -6.33 7.78
CA GLY A 202 11.67 -6.68 9.15
C GLY A 202 10.31 -7.39 9.23
N ARG A 203 9.35 -6.82 9.98
CA ARG A 203 7.98 -7.36 10.05
C ARG A 203 7.28 -7.40 8.69
N PHE A 204 7.53 -6.41 7.84
CA PHE A 204 6.93 -6.27 6.51
C PHE A 204 8.00 -6.44 5.43
N THR A 205 7.96 -7.58 4.75
CA THR A 205 8.94 -7.94 3.71
C THR A 205 8.43 -7.66 2.29
N GLY A 206 7.25 -7.09 2.15
CA GLY A 206 6.56 -6.88 0.89
C GLY A 206 5.29 -7.73 0.76
N GLY A 207 4.18 -7.11 0.34
CA GLY A 207 2.89 -7.73 0.10
C GLY A 207 2.78 -8.38 -1.28
N TYR A 208 1.56 -8.68 -1.67
CA TYR A 208 1.28 -9.36 -2.95
C TYR A 208 1.74 -8.53 -4.16
N ILE A 209 1.50 -7.21 -4.14
CA ILE A 209 1.91 -6.29 -5.22
C ILE A 209 3.43 -6.36 -5.42
N THR A 210 4.20 -6.16 -4.36
CA THR A 210 5.67 -6.20 -4.40
C THR A 210 6.20 -7.53 -4.91
N ARG A 211 5.63 -8.64 -4.45
CA ARG A 211 6.06 -10.01 -4.81
C ARG A 211 5.69 -10.39 -6.23
N THR A 212 4.53 -9.95 -6.70
CA THR A 212 3.99 -10.30 -8.03
C THR A 212 4.68 -9.50 -9.13
N TYR A 213 4.90 -8.21 -8.90
CA TYR A 213 5.39 -7.31 -9.95
C TYR A 213 6.89 -7.08 -9.90
N GLY A 214 7.55 -7.28 -8.76
CA GLY A 214 9.00 -7.18 -8.64
C GLY A 214 9.69 -8.31 -9.42
N ARG A 215 10.16 -8.02 -10.62
CA ARG A 215 10.90 -8.92 -11.50
C ARG A 215 12.14 -8.21 -12.05
N PRO A 216 13.22 -8.11 -11.24
CA PRO A 216 14.43 -7.36 -11.61
C PRO A 216 15.05 -7.82 -12.94
N ALA A 217 14.98 -9.14 -13.24
CA ALA A 217 15.46 -9.69 -14.52
C ALA A 217 14.71 -9.13 -15.73
N ASP A 218 13.44 -8.72 -15.55
CA ASP A 218 12.61 -8.10 -16.59
C ASP A 218 12.70 -6.55 -16.55
N GLY A 219 13.57 -5.98 -15.70
CA GLY A 219 13.73 -4.54 -15.52
C GLY A 219 12.56 -3.90 -14.74
N ILE A 220 11.78 -4.66 -13.98
CA ILE A 220 10.75 -4.16 -13.08
C ILE A 220 11.20 -4.39 -11.64
N HIS A 221 11.46 -3.31 -10.94
CA HIS A 221 11.89 -3.32 -9.54
C HIS A 221 10.74 -2.88 -8.65
N ALA A 222 10.45 -3.60 -7.56
CA ALA A 222 9.38 -3.24 -6.65
C ALA A 222 9.90 -3.05 -5.22
N VAL A 223 9.49 -1.95 -4.60
CA VAL A 223 9.78 -1.61 -3.21
C VAL A 223 8.48 -1.26 -2.51
N GLN A 224 8.16 -1.93 -1.40
CA GLN A 224 7.09 -1.53 -0.50
C GLN A 224 7.66 -0.61 0.59
N MET A 225 6.96 0.47 0.87
CA MET A 225 7.21 1.30 2.04
C MET A 225 6.03 1.24 2.98
N GLU A 226 6.21 0.59 4.12
CA GLU A 226 5.24 0.57 5.21
C GLU A 226 5.64 1.59 6.27
N LEU A 227 4.86 2.65 6.43
CA LEU A 227 5.13 3.69 7.41
C LEU A 227 4.39 3.43 8.72
N ALA A 228 5.07 3.56 9.85
CA ALA A 228 4.36 3.73 11.11
C ALA A 228 3.72 5.13 11.13
N MET A 229 2.40 5.21 11.36
CA MET A 229 1.59 6.42 11.21
C MET A 229 2.07 7.59 12.06
N ARG A 230 2.71 7.34 13.23
CA ARG A 230 3.29 8.40 14.08
C ARG A 230 4.29 9.30 13.36
N GLY A 231 4.87 8.84 12.26
CA GLY A 231 5.79 9.63 11.44
C GLY A 231 5.13 10.83 10.75
N TYR A 232 3.81 10.78 10.52
CA TYR A 232 3.08 11.79 9.77
C TYR A 232 1.67 12.12 10.33
N LEU A 233 1.23 11.42 11.38
CA LEU A 233 -0.04 11.69 12.09
C LEU A 233 0.23 11.92 13.59
N PRO A 234 -0.33 12.97 14.18
CA PRO A 234 -0.18 13.25 15.61
C PRO A 234 -1.02 12.32 16.49
N ASN A 235 -2.08 11.70 15.93
CA ASN A 235 -2.92 10.71 16.59
C ASN A 235 -3.26 9.60 15.58
N GLU A 236 -2.90 8.36 15.91
CA GLU A 236 -3.06 7.20 15.03
C GLU A 236 -4.42 6.51 15.21
N ASP A 237 -4.99 6.52 16.43
CA ASP A 237 -6.26 5.84 16.76
C ASP A 237 -7.47 6.64 16.27
N ASP A 238 -7.38 7.97 16.32
CA ASP A 238 -8.38 8.90 15.79
C ASP A 238 -7.67 9.91 14.86
N PRO A 239 -7.35 9.50 13.62
CA PRO A 239 -6.58 10.32 12.71
C PRO A 239 -7.28 11.65 12.40
N PRO A 240 -6.65 12.79 12.71
CA PRO A 240 -7.21 14.09 12.43
C PRO A 240 -7.27 14.37 10.92
N PRO A 241 -7.91 15.48 10.50
CA PRO A 241 -7.73 16.00 9.16
C PRO A 241 -6.25 16.13 8.79
N TRP A 242 -5.94 16.03 7.50
CA TRP A 242 -4.57 16.12 6.99
C TRP A 242 -3.87 17.40 7.45
N ASP A 243 -2.70 17.23 8.10
CA ASP A 243 -1.83 18.32 8.53
C ASP A 243 -0.51 18.27 7.73
N PRO A 244 -0.34 19.12 6.70
CA PRO A 244 0.86 19.12 5.86
C PRO A 244 2.11 19.59 6.62
N GLU A 245 1.98 20.46 7.62
CA GLU A 245 3.13 20.94 8.38
C GLU A 245 3.68 19.85 9.31
N PHE A 246 2.80 19.10 9.96
CA PHE A 246 3.23 17.95 10.76
C PHE A 246 3.91 16.87 9.89
N ALA A 247 3.38 16.60 8.70
CA ALA A 247 3.89 15.58 7.80
C ALA A 247 5.15 16.00 7.00
N LYS A 248 5.43 17.29 6.92
CA LYS A 248 6.52 17.84 6.09
C LYS A 248 7.90 17.22 6.31
N PRO A 249 8.37 16.93 7.55
CA PRO A 249 9.69 16.35 7.76
C PRO A 249 9.84 14.95 7.16
N ILE A 250 8.83 14.09 7.31
CA ILE A 250 8.89 12.74 6.74
C ILE A 250 8.70 12.80 5.21
N GLN A 251 7.87 13.72 4.72
CA GLN A 251 7.65 13.93 3.30
C GLN A 251 8.94 14.29 2.56
N GLN A 252 9.84 15.07 3.18
CA GLN A 252 11.16 15.37 2.63
C GLN A 252 12.00 14.10 2.42
N THR A 253 12.00 13.20 3.41
CA THR A 253 12.71 11.91 3.28
C THR A 253 12.09 11.04 2.19
N LEU A 254 10.76 10.96 2.13
CA LEU A 254 10.05 10.18 1.12
C LEU A 254 10.26 10.73 -0.30
N ARG A 255 10.35 12.04 -0.45
CA ARG A 255 10.71 12.66 -1.74
C ARG A 255 12.11 12.23 -2.18
N ALA A 256 13.10 12.29 -1.30
CA ALA A 256 14.46 11.83 -1.60
C ALA A 256 14.49 10.34 -1.97
N VAL A 257 13.65 9.51 -1.33
CA VAL A 257 13.51 8.08 -1.69
C VAL A 257 12.96 7.92 -3.10
N LEU A 258 11.88 8.63 -3.48
CA LEU A 258 11.32 8.53 -4.85
C LEU A 258 12.28 9.10 -5.91
N GLU A 259 13.02 10.15 -5.58
CA GLU A 259 14.06 10.69 -6.46
C GLU A 259 15.20 9.69 -6.67
N ALA A 260 15.61 8.95 -5.63
CA ALA A 260 16.58 7.86 -5.75
C ALA A 260 16.04 6.70 -6.60
N CYS A 261 14.77 6.33 -6.45
CA CYS A 261 14.11 5.36 -7.31
C CYS A 261 14.17 5.78 -8.80
N LEU A 262 13.91 7.06 -9.06
CA LEU A 262 13.99 7.63 -10.41
C LEU A 262 15.43 7.65 -10.95
N ALA A 263 16.41 8.06 -10.13
CA ALA A 263 17.82 8.05 -10.51
C ALA A 263 18.28 6.65 -10.88
N PHE A 264 17.94 5.65 -10.05
CA PHE A 264 18.22 4.23 -10.33
C PHE A 264 17.60 3.76 -11.65
N ALA A 265 16.35 4.11 -11.92
CA ALA A 265 15.65 3.66 -13.11
C ALA A 265 16.17 4.29 -14.41
N ARG A 266 16.73 5.49 -14.31
CA ARG A 266 17.33 6.22 -15.45
C ARG A 266 18.77 5.78 -15.78
N GLY A 267 19.47 5.11 -14.88
CA GLY A 267 20.85 4.62 -15.06
C GLY A 267 21.82 5.50 -14.34
#